data_3a3740874a0cb8596eaccd13f73ad153
#
_entry.id   3a3740874a0cb8596eaccd13f73ad153
#
_cell.length_a   1.000
_cell.length_b   1.000
_cell.length_c   1.000
_cell.angle_alpha   90.00
_cell.angle_beta   90.00
_cell.angle_gamma   90.00
#
_symmetry.space_group_name_H-M   'P 1'
#
loop_
_entity.id
_entity.type
_entity.pdbx_description
1 polymer ?
#
loop_
_entity_poly.entity_id
_entity_poly.type
_entity_poly.pdbx_seq_one_letter_code
_entity_poly.pdbx_strand_id
1 'polypeptide(L)'
;MGVSESQIEIRRAGVEDAAAIARLLHDFNSEYAEPTPGVAALTEHARKLLAAGKMTVLLAGTGPDGISLLRCRDSVWTGGPEAHLQELYVVPPLRGRGIGRALLGATMEAARAAGERDRPQHRHHRHGGPGAL
;
A
#
# COMPACT_ATOMS: atom_id res chain seq x y z
N MET A 1 -15.80 -0.70 -22.69
CA MET A 1 -14.59 -1.43 -22.83
C MET A 1 -13.72 -1.33 -21.61
N GLY A 2 -13.40 -2.42 -21.00
CA GLY A 2 -12.58 -2.42 -19.80
C GLY A 2 -11.11 -2.32 -20.11
N VAL A 3 -10.34 -1.98 -19.10
CA VAL A 3 -8.89 -1.97 -19.18
C VAL A 3 -8.39 -3.27 -18.60
N SER A 4 -7.49 -3.96 -19.28
CA SER A 4 -6.93 -5.19 -18.76
C SER A 4 -5.96 -4.84 -17.61
N GLU A 5 -5.69 -5.80 -16.74
CA GLU A 5 -4.79 -5.56 -15.64
C GLU A 5 -3.41 -5.12 -16.10
N SER A 6 -2.96 -5.67 -17.23
CA SER A 6 -1.64 -5.32 -17.74
C SER A 6 -1.57 -3.88 -18.24
N GLN A 7 -2.71 -3.23 -18.45
CA GLN A 7 -2.75 -1.85 -18.90
C GLN A 7 -2.92 -0.86 -17.75
N ILE A 8 -3.12 -1.35 -16.54
CA ILE A 8 -3.28 -0.49 -15.40
C ILE A 8 -1.91 -0.10 -14.89
N GLU A 9 -1.65 1.21 -14.89
CA GLU A 9 -0.36 1.73 -14.47
C GLU A 9 -0.31 1.80 -12.96
N ILE A 10 0.67 1.14 -12.36
CA ILE A 10 0.84 1.15 -10.91
C ILE A 10 2.26 1.62 -10.64
N ARG A 11 2.38 2.60 -9.75
CA ARG A 11 3.67 3.13 -9.38
C ARG A 11 3.78 3.32 -7.88
N ARG A 12 5.01 3.33 -7.41
CA ARG A 12 5.28 3.59 -6.01
C ARG A 12 5.24 5.10 -5.77
N ALA A 13 4.55 5.49 -4.72
CA ALA A 13 4.39 6.90 -4.39
C ALA A 13 5.62 7.43 -3.66
N GLY A 14 5.90 8.71 -3.87
CA GLY A 14 6.91 9.43 -3.13
C GLY A 14 6.28 10.49 -2.26
N VAL A 15 7.12 11.27 -1.56
CA VAL A 15 6.60 12.31 -0.65
C VAL A 15 5.78 13.36 -1.39
N GLU A 16 6.07 13.57 -2.67
CA GLU A 16 5.32 14.52 -3.47
C GLU A 16 3.88 14.09 -3.70
N ASP A 17 3.56 12.83 -3.44
CA ASP A 17 2.21 12.31 -3.61
C ASP A 17 1.37 12.39 -2.34
N ALA A 18 1.89 13.00 -1.29
CA ALA A 18 1.22 12.98 0.02
C ALA A 18 -0.20 13.54 -0.03
N ALA A 19 -0.41 14.60 -0.80
CA ALA A 19 -1.75 15.21 -0.87
C ALA A 19 -2.74 14.28 -1.58
N ALA A 20 -2.30 13.61 -2.65
CA ALA A 20 -3.15 12.67 -3.37
C ALA A 20 -3.49 11.48 -2.49
N ILE A 21 -2.49 10.98 -1.75
CA ILE A 21 -2.70 9.88 -0.81
C ILE A 21 -3.75 10.27 0.24
N ALA A 22 -3.58 11.47 0.81
CA ALA A 22 -4.49 11.95 1.84
C ALA A 22 -5.91 12.06 1.34
N ARG A 23 -6.08 12.52 0.10
CA ARG A 23 -7.42 12.63 -0.47
C ARG A 23 -8.08 11.27 -0.63
N LEU A 24 -7.32 10.30 -1.15
CA LEU A 24 -7.87 8.96 -1.33
C LEU A 24 -8.24 8.32 0.00
N LEU A 25 -7.41 8.48 1.02
CA LEU A 25 -7.69 7.91 2.33
C LEU A 25 -8.88 8.60 2.98
N HIS A 26 -8.97 9.93 2.82
CA HIS A 26 -10.10 10.67 3.35
C HIS A 26 -11.40 10.23 2.68
N ASP A 27 -11.37 10.09 1.35
CA ASP A 27 -12.54 9.66 0.60
C ASP A 27 -12.96 8.24 0.98
N PHE A 28 -11.98 7.36 1.20
CA PHE A 28 -12.23 5.99 1.62
C PHE A 28 -13.01 5.98 2.94
N ASN A 29 -12.47 6.65 3.94
CA ASN A 29 -13.13 6.67 5.25
C ASN A 29 -14.49 7.35 5.17
N SER A 30 -14.59 8.44 4.40
CA SER A 30 -15.84 9.15 4.28
C SER A 30 -16.92 8.30 3.62
N GLU A 31 -16.53 7.45 2.68
CA GLU A 31 -17.47 6.55 2.02
C GLU A 31 -18.13 5.61 3.02
N TYR A 32 -17.38 5.21 4.04
CA TYR A 32 -17.87 4.29 5.07
C TYR A 32 -18.25 5.01 6.36
N ALA A 33 -18.44 6.31 6.27
CA ALA A 33 -18.85 7.14 7.42
C ALA A 33 -17.86 7.04 8.59
N GLU A 34 -16.59 6.81 8.28
CA GLU A 34 -15.54 6.76 9.29
C GLU A 34 -14.92 8.15 9.43
N PRO A 35 -14.62 8.59 10.65
CA PRO A 35 -14.03 9.91 10.82
C PRO A 35 -12.60 9.97 10.30
N THR A 36 -12.20 11.17 9.88
CA THR A 36 -10.81 11.43 9.49
C THR A 36 -10.37 12.74 10.12
N PRO A 37 -9.05 12.92 10.27
CA PRO A 37 -8.56 14.22 10.76
C PRO A 37 -8.58 15.29 9.68
N GLY A 38 -9.01 14.97 8.47
CA GLY A 38 -9.06 15.91 7.36
C GLY A 38 -7.87 15.76 6.44
N VAL A 39 -8.04 16.26 5.21
CA VAL A 39 -7.03 16.08 4.17
C VAL A 39 -5.71 16.74 4.54
N ALA A 40 -5.75 17.93 5.17
CA ALA A 40 -4.51 18.63 5.50
C ALA A 40 -3.68 17.85 6.51
N ALA A 41 -4.32 17.33 7.57
CA ALA A 41 -3.61 16.54 8.57
C ALA A 41 -3.10 15.24 7.99
N LEU A 42 -3.92 14.58 7.18
CA LEU A 42 -3.51 13.33 6.54
C LEU A 42 -2.33 13.54 5.61
N THR A 43 -2.31 14.66 4.90
CA THR A 43 -1.20 15.00 4.02
C THR A 43 0.10 15.09 4.80
N GLU A 44 0.05 15.76 5.95
CA GLU A 44 1.24 15.91 6.78
C GLU A 44 1.69 14.58 7.36
N HIS A 45 0.74 13.75 7.82
CA HIS A 45 1.06 12.43 8.33
C HIS A 45 1.70 11.57 7.25
N ALA A 46 1.12 11.57 6.04
CA ALA A 46 1.65 10.76 4.94
C ALA A 46 3.05 11.21 4.57
N ARG A 47 3.26 12.53 4.51
CA ARG A 47 4.57 13.05 4.15
C ARG A 47 5.64 12.57 5.13
N LYS A 48 5.34 12.63 6.42
CA LYS A 48 6.29 12.21 7.44
C LYS A 48 6.59 10.72 7.37
N LEU A 49 5.56 9.91 7.19
CA LEU A 49 5.74 8.46 7.14
C LEU A 49 6.50 8.03 5.89
N LEU A 50 6.20 8.67 4.75
CA LEU A 50 6.92 8.37 3.52
C LEU A 50 8.38 8.79 3.63
N ALA A 51 8.63 9.98 4.15
CA ALA A 51 10.00 10.47 4.29
C ALA A 51 10.82 9.60 5.22
N ALA A 52 10.18 9.04 6.25
CA ALA A 52 10.86 8.18 7.21
C ALA A 52 10.99 6.74 6.72
N GLY A 53 10.45 6.40 5.55
CA GLY A 53 10.49 5.04 5.04
C GLY A 53 9.63 4.07 5.82
N LYS A 54 8.62 4.56 6.52
CA LYS A 54 7.78 3.73 7.38
C LYS A 54 6.50 3.27 6.71
N MET A 55 6.30 3.63 5.45
CA MET A 55 5.09 3.34 4.73
C MET A 55 5.43 3.21 3.26
N THR A 56 4.88 2.18 2.62
CA THR A 56 4.99 2.02 1.18
C THR A 56 3.60 2.17 0.59
N VAL A 57 3.46 3.04 -0.39
CA VAL A 57 2.19 3.28 -1.03
C VAL A 57 2.33 3.05 -2.51
N LEU A 58 1.39 2.31 -3.07
CA LEU A 58 1.27 2.12 -4.50
C LEU A 58 0.02 2.84 -4.97
N LEU A 59 0.15 3.56 -6.07
CA LEU A 59 -0.95 4.32 -6.65
C LEU A 59 -1.24 3.77 -8.04
N ALA A 60 -2.52 3.67 -8.38
CA ALA A 60 -2.96 3.18 -9.67
C ALA A 60 -3.60 4.29 -10.46
N GLY A 61 -3.22 4.37 -11.75
CA GLY A 61 -3.85 5.32 -12.65
C GLY A 61 -3.32 6.72 -12.50
N THR A 62 -3.78 7.60 -13.40
CA THR A 62 -3.29 8.96 -13.45
C THR A 62 -4.02 9.92 -12.53
N GLY A 63 -5.20 9.51 -12.00
CA GLY A 63 -6.00 10.36 -11.13
C GLY A 63 -5.32 10.78 -9.85
N PRO A 64 -4.69 9.93 -9.01
CA PRO A 64 -4.75 8.48 -9.05
C PRO A 64 -6.12 7.93 -8.70
N ASP A 65 -6.35 6.73 -9.17
CA ASP A 65 -7.67 6.11 -9.09
C ASP A 65 -7.76 5.02 -8.03
N GLY A 66 -6.62 4.62 -7.49
CA GLY A 66 -6.60 3.59 -6.46
C GLY A 66 -5.32 3.68 -5.65
N ILE A 67 -5.35 3.08 -4.47
CA ILE A 67 -4.23 3.13 -3.54
C ILE A 67 -4.14 1.83 -2.75
N SER A 68 -2.92 1.36 -2.52
CA SER A 68 -2.66 0.38 -1.49
C SER A 68 -1.61 0.94 -0.56
N LEU A 69 -1.76 0.67 0.73
CA LEU A 69 -0.87 1.18 1.75
C LEU A 69 -0.32 0.01 2.54
N LEU A 70 0.99 -0.14 2.50
CA LEU A 70 1.70 -1.25 3.12
C LEU A 70 2.56 -0.73 4.24
N ARG A 71 2.44 -1.32 5.43
CA ARG A 71 3.29 -1.01 6.55
C ARG A 71 4.11 -2.25 6.88
N CYS A 72 5.38 -2.04 7.16
CA CYS A 72 6.26 -3.12 7.58
C CYS A 72 6.68 -2.91 9.02
N ARG A 73 6.71 -3.98 9.79
CA ARG A 73 7.16 -3.92 11.17
C ARG A 73 7.71 -5.29 11.53
N ASP A 74 8.50 -5.33 12.59
CA ASP A 74 9.11 -6.59 13.01
C ASP A 74 8.06 -7.48 13.66
N SER A 75 8.14 -8.77 13.34
CA SER A 75 7.23 -9.76 13.86
C SER A 75 7.86 -10.42 15.07
N VAL A 76 7.09 -10.61 16.13
CA VAL A 76 7.58 -11.32 17.30
C VAL A 76 7.82 -12.79 16.97
N TRP A 77 7.11 -13.32 15.97
CA TRP A 77 7.22 -14.73 15.62
C TRP A 77 8.51 -15.06 14.88
N THR A 78 8.92 -14.17 13.98
CA THR A 78 10.11 -14.42 13.16
C THR A 78 11.28 -13.53 13.54
N GLY A 79 11.04 -12.48 14.29
CA GLY A 79 12.06 -11.50 14.61
C GLY A 79 12.42 -10.59 13.46
N GLY A 80 11.82 -10.81 12.30
CA GLY A 80 12.13 -10.05 11.11
C GLY A 80 10.94 -9.27 10.60
N PRO A 81 11.10 -8.62 9.43
CA PRO A 81 10.05 -7.75 8.90
C PRO A 81 8.81 -8.52 8.50
N GLU A 82 7.69 -7.90 8.74
CA GLU A 82 6.38 -8.45 8.40
C GLU A 82 5.57 -7.33 7.75
N ALA A 83 5.01 -7.62 6.58
CA ALA A 83 4.27 -6.62 5.83
C ALA A 83 2.78 -6.72 6.13
N HIS A 84 2.17 -5.56 6.31
CA HIS A 84 0.74 -5.46 6.57
C HIS A 84 0.10 -4.57 5.52
N LEU A 85 -0.87 -5.11 4.79
CA LEU A 85 -1.68 -4.31 3.89
C LEU A 85 -2.71 -3.59 4.74
N GLN A 86 -2.49 -2.32 4.96
CA GLN A 86 -3.33 -1.54 5.85
C GLN A 86 -4.54 -0.96 5.14
N GLU A 87 -4.37 -0.50 3.89
CA GLU A 87 -5.45 0.11 3.12
C GLU A 87 -5.42 -0.39 1.70
N LEU A 88 -6.60 -0.59 1.12
CA LEU A 88 -6.75 -0.91 -0.30
C LEU A 88 -8.06 -0.27 -0.76
N TYR A 89 -7.97 0.66 -1.70
CA TYR A 89 -9.13 1.44 -2.10
C TYR A 89 -9.06 1.78 -3.59
N VAL A 90 -10.19 1.65 -4.26
CA VAL A 90 -10.36 2.09 -5.65
C VAL A 90 -11.55 3.04 -5.67
N VAL A 91 -11.41 4.16 -6.38
CA VAL A 91 -12.50 5.14 -6.45
C VAL A 91 -13.74 4.45 -7.04
N PRO A 92 -14.94 4.77 -6.48
CA PRO A 92 -16.14 4.02 -6.85
C PRO A 92 -16.44 3.92 -8.34
N PRO A 93 -16.30 4.99 -9.15
CA PRO A 93 -16.64 4.87 -10.57
C PRO A 93 -15.79 3.88 -11.34
N LEU A 94 -14.62 3.52 -10.81
CA LEU A 94 -13.69 2.65 -11.54
C LEU A 94 -13.59 1.26 -10.94
N ARG A 95 -14.46 0.92 -10.02
CA ARG A 95 -14.48 -0.42 -9.45
C ARG A 95 -14.98 -1.43 -10.46
N GLY A 96 -14.54 -2.68 -10.29
CA GLY A 96 -14.94 -3.75 -11.18
C GLY A 96 -14.15 -3.82 -12.46
N ARG A 97 -13.04 -3.10 -12.55
CA ARG A 97 -12.20 -3.07 -13.75
C ARG A 97 -10.82 -3.66 -13.53
N GLY A 98 -10.61 -4.36 -12.41
CA GLY A 98 -9.35 -5.03 -12.15
C GLY A 98 -8.29 -4.19 -11.48
N ILE A 99 -8.59 -2.93 -11.13
CA ILE A 99 -7.60 -2.06 -10.50
C ILE A 99 -7.21 -2.58 -9.12
N GLY A 100 -8.20 -2.99 -8.32
CA GLY A 100 -7.91 -3.53 -7.00
C GLY A 100 -7.05 -4.77 -7.05
N ARG A 101 -7.34 -5.66 -8.00
CA ARG A 101 -6.55 -6.88 -8.17
C ARG A 101 -5.13 -6.55 -8.59
N ALA A 102 -4.97 -5.60 -9.51
CA ALA A 102 -3.64 -5.20 -9.95
C ALA A 102 -2.85 -4.58 -8.81
N LEU A 103 -3.50 -3.73 -8.01
CA LEU A 103 -2.88 -3.14 -6.83
C LEU A 103 -2.45 -4.21 -5.84
N LEU A 104 -3.31 -5.17 -5.57
CA LEU A 104 -2.99 -6.23 -4.62
C LEU A 104 -1.80 -7.05 -5.11
N GLY A 105 -1.77 -7.40 -6.39
CA GLY A 105 -0.64 -8.14 -6.94
C GLY A 105 0.66 -7.37 -6.82
N ALA A 106 0.64 -6.09 -7.17
CA ALA A 106 1.83 -5.25 -7.07
C ALA A 106 2.27 -5.07 -5.61
N THR A 107 1.30 -5.01 -4.69
CA THR A 107 1.60 -4.88 -3.26
C THR A 107 2.30 -6.14 -2.74
N MET A 108 1.84 -7.30 -3.17
CA MET A 108 2.47 -8.55 -2.75
C MET A 108 3.89 -8.65 -3.29
N GLU A 109 4.12 -8.18 -4.51
CA GLU A 109 5.47 -8.13 -5.05
C GLU A 109 6.36 -7.19 -4.24
N ALA A 110 5.84 -6.03 -3.90
CA ALA A 110 6.59 -5.07 -3.09
C ALA A 110 6.92 -5.64 -1.71
N ALA A 111 5.97 -6.37 -1.12
CA ALA A 111 6.18 -6.99 0.18
C ALA A 111 7.27 -8.06 0.11
N ARG A 112 7.25 -8.87 -0.94
CA ARG A 112 8.29 -9.89 -1.12
C ARG A 112 9.66 -9.25 -1.29
N ALA A 113 9.74 -8.22 -2.11
CA ALA A 113 11.01 -7.54 -2.36
C ALA A 113 11.55 -6.93 -1.08
N ALA A 114 10.70 -6.30 -0.27
CA ALA A 114 11.12 -5.72 0.99
C ALA A 114 11.58 -6.81 1.97
N GLY A 115 10.85 -7.92 2.04
CA GLY A 115 11.22 -9.01 2.91
C GLY A 115 12.56 -9.62 2.55
N GLU A 116 12.82 -9.75 1.27
CA GLU A 116 14.09 -10.31 0.82
C GLU A 116 15.26 -9.40 1.14
N ARG A 117 15.07 -8.09 0.94
CA ARG A 117 16.13 -7.13 1.23
C ARG A 117 16.49 -7.10 2.71
N ASP A 118 15.47 -7.23 3.57
CA ASP A 118 15.67 -7.09 5.00
C ASP A 118 15.89 -8.41 5.72
N ARG A 119 15.89 -9.53 4.96
CA ARG A 119 16.03 -10.84 5.58
C ARG A 119 17.44 -11.03 6.07
N PRO A 120 17.61 -11.61 7.26
CA PRO A 120 18.96 -11.99 7.70
C PRO A 120 19.59 -12.96 6.73
N GLN A 121 20.89 -12.92 6.63
CA GLN A 121 21.61 -13.72 5.65
C GLN A 121 21.54 -15.20 5.87
N HIS A 122 21.46 -15.62 7.14
CA HIS A 122 21.39 -17.02 7.31
C HIS A 122 20.00 -17.48 7.12
N ARG A 123 19.87 -18.38 6.74
CA ARG A 123 18.70 -18.66 6.53
C ARG A 123 18.14 -19.73 6.67
N HIS A 124 18.06 -20.27 6.94
CA HIS A 124 17.50 -21.24 6.95
C HIS A 124 16.30 -21.38 7.51
N HIS A 125 15.74 -21.30 7.77
CA HIS A 125 14.64 -21.44 8.29
C HIS A 125 13.63 -21.45 7.62
N ARG A 126 13.23 -21.73 7.46
CA ARG A 126 12.36 -21.85 7.03
C ARG A 126 11.22 -21.96 7.28
N HIS A 127 10.63 -21.87 7.65
CA HIS A 127 9.46 -22.09 7.68
C HIS A 127 8.73 -21.25 7.44
N GLY A 128 8.66 -20.93 6.60
CA GLY A 128 7.91 -19.93 6.28
C GLY A 128 6.61 -20.08 6.84
N GLY A 129 6.40 -19.62 7.91
CA GLY A 129 5.13 -19.79 8.51
C GLY A 129 4.07 -19.09 7.69
N PRO A 130 2.83 -19.50 7.89
CA PRO A 130 1.73 -18.93 7.13
C PRO A 130 1.56 -17.45 7.34
N GLY A 131 2.06 -16.91 8.40
CA GLY A 131 1.94 -15.48 8.63
C GLY A 131 2.95 -14.66 7.88
N ALA A 132 3.91 -15.27 7.26
CA ALA A 132 4.90 -14.52 6.53
C ALA A 132 4.31 -14.11 5.21
N LEU A 133 4.24 -12.85 4.95
CA LEU A 133 3.61 -12.42 3.74
C LEU A 133 4.61 -12.13 2.66
#